data_60e872f7deee243e330585bd049e9f2f
#
_entry.id   60e872f7deee243e330585bd049e9f2f
#
_cell.length_a   1.000
_cell.length_b   1.000
_cell.length_c   1.000
_cell.angle_alpha   90.00
_cell.angle_beta   90.00
_cell.angle_gamma   90.00
#
_symmetry.space_group_name_H-M   'P 1'
#
loop_
_entity.id
_entity.type
_entity.pdbx_description
1 polymer ?
#
loop_
_entity_poly.entity_id
_entity_poly.type
_entity_poly.pdbx_seq_one_letter_code
_entity_poly.pdbx_strand_id
1 'polypeptide(L)'
;EERRQRIENNPGAILFEKVMAALYEDHPYGIPVIGRMEEVAALTPDDGRAFYETWYAPNRAILVVAGDVTAEEVRPLAEATYGKLSPSPVAAPDRGWRAVRPLQGPRIVTHSDPKVRQEEWARYYHATSFTEDSDFAYALRVGLHVLGGTSTSRLYQSLVDDQALAVDASAGAFLTLHDRGPALVSASPAPGVDLDTLGQAVMAEVEAALRDGLARADVERAREQLAAQAIYARDSQMGMAMDYGRTLALGGAPEDVLTYADRMRAVTPEAATQALRQVLGDAPGYVAARLLRPASTSGGSETPAQEEPQE
;
A
#
# COMPACT_ATOMS: atom_id res chain seq x y z
N GLU A 1 2.48 -17.36 -16.62
CA GLU A 1 3.74 -16.76 -17.07
C GLU A 1 3.92 -15.35 -16.46
N GLU A 2 2.91 -14.48 -16.54
CA GLU A 2 2.95 -13.12 -15.98
C GLU A 2 3.27 -13.12 -14.48
N ARG A 3 2.64 -14.00 -13.69
CA ARG A 3 2.93 -14.13 -12.26
C ARG A 3 4.42 -14.47 -12.01
N ARG A 4 5.00 -15.41 -12.78
CA ARG A 4 6.41 -15.76 -12.65
C ARG A 4 7.32 -14.58 -12.91
N GLN A 5 7.02 -13.81 -13.95
CA GLN A 5 7.82 -12.64 -14.30
C GLN A 5 7.72 -11.53 -13.25
N ARG A 6 6.52 -11.27 -12.74
CA ARG A 6 6.28 -10.16 -11.81
C ARG A 6 6.68 -10.47 -10.37
N ILE A 7 6.43 -11.69 -9.90
CA ILE A 7 6.57 -12.05 -8.49
C ILE A 7 7.83 -12.88 -8.24
N GLU A 8 8.01 -14.03 -8.92
CA GLU A 8 9.09 -14.98 -8.59
C GLU A 8 10.51 -14.44 -8.81
N ASN A 9 10.65 -13.42 -9.64
CA ASN A 9 11.91 -12.73 -9.85
C ASN A 9 12.07 -11.43 -9.05
N ASN A 10 11.11 -11.11 -8.18
CA ASN A 10 11.12 -9.90 -7.38
C ASN A 10 11.02 -10.23 -5.88
N PRO A 11 12.16 -10.26 -5.16
CA PRO A 11 12.18 -10.58 -3.73
C PRO A 11 11.27 -9.68 -2.87
N GLY A 12 11.18 -8.38 -3.22
CA GLY A 12 10.28 -7.45 -2.54
C GLY A 12 8.81 -7.81 -2.73
N ALA A 13 8.42 -8.24 -3.94
CA ALA A 13 7.05 -8.69 -4.20
C ALA A 13 6.73 -9.99 -3.44
N ILE A 14 7.67 -10.92 -3.35
CA ILE A 14 7.53 -12.14 -2.54
C ILE A 14 7.37 -11.80 -1.06
N LEU A 15 8.19 -10.88 -0.53
CA LEU A 15 8.05 -10.41 0.84
C LEU A 15 6.67 -9.77 1.06
N PHE A 16 6.23 -8.90 0.16
CA PHE A 16 4.93 -8.24 0.26
C PHE A 16 3.76 -9.22 0.29
N GLU A 17 3.75 -10.27 -0.56
CA GLU A 17 2.73 -11.32 -0.50
C GLU A 17 2.69 -12.02 0.86
N LYS A 18 3.88 -12.34 1.43
CA LYS A 18 3.98 -12.94 2.77
C LYS A 18 3.48 -12.01 3.87
N VAL A 19 3.79 -10.73 3.76
CA VAL A 19 3.33 -9.70 4.71
C VAL A 19 1.82 -9.56 4.65
N MET A 20 1.23 -9.46 3.46
CA MET A 20 -0.22 -9.35 3.29
C MET A 20 -0.95 -10.58 3.81
N ALA A 21 -0.43 -11.78 3.57
CA ALA A 21 -0.98 -13.02 4.13
C ALA A 21 -0.90 -13.05 5.68
N ALA A 22 0.17 -12.50 6.27
CA ALA A 22 0.31 -12.41 7.72
C ALA A 22 -0.56 -11.29 8.33
N LEU A 23 -0.75 -10.18 7.62
CA LEU A 23 -1.56 -9.05 8.07
C LEU A 23 -3.06 -9.37 8.01
N TYR A 24 -3.51 -10.12 7.01
CA TYR A 24 -4.92 -10.37 6.68
C TYR A 24 -5.29 -11.86 6.67
N GLU A 25 -4.94 -12.61 7.70
CA GLU A 25 -5.07 -14.08 7.77
C GLU A 25 -6.33 -14.67 7.13
N ASP A 26 -7.51 -14.22 7.58
CA ASP A 26 -8.82 -14.74 7.17
C ASP A 26 -9.58 -13.76 6.24
N HIS A 27 -8.92 -12.70 5.79
CA HIS A 27 -9.55 -11.67 4.97
C HIS A 27 -9.08 -11.77 3.52
N PRO A 28 -9.93 -11.49 2.52
CA PRO A 28 -9.57 -11.54 1.10
C PRO A 28 -8.33 -10.72 0.72
N TYR A 29 -8.00 -9.65 1.45
CA TYR A 29 -6.79 -8.84 1.19
C TYR A 29 -5.47 -9.60 1.44
N GLY A 30 -5.51 -10.73 2.14
CA GLY A 30 -4.36 -11.65 2.26
C GLY A 30 -4.10 -12.50 1.03
N ILE A 31 -5.01 -12.47 0.04
CA ILE A 31 -4.87 -13.19 -1.22
C ILE A 31 -4.25 -12.23 -2.26
N PRO A 32 -3.13 -12.57 -2.90
CA PRO A 32 -2.56 -11.74 -3.94
C PRO A 32 -3.55 -11.47 -5.08
N VAL A 33 -3.62 -10.22 -5.57
CA VAL A 33 -4.51 -9.84 -6.70
C VAL A 33 -4.24 -10.70 -7.95
N ILE A 34 -2.96 -11.06 -8.18
CA ILE A 34 -2.56 -11.94 -9.29
C ILE A 34 -2.85 -13.43 -9.02
N GLY A 35 -3.44 -13.76 -7.87
CA GLY A 35 -3.70 -15.14 -7.43
C GLY A 35 -2.46 -15.88 -6.91
N ARG A 36 -2.67 -17.05 -6.33
CA ARG A 36 -1.57 -17.96 -5.95
C ARG A 36 -1.19 -18.83 -7.15
N MET A 37 0.08 -19.26 -7.23
CA MET A 37 0.59 -19.99 -8.39
C MET A 37 -0.22 -21.26 -8.69
N GLU A 38 -0.54 -22.03 -7.65
CA GLU A 38 -1.28 -23.28 -7.81
C GLU A 38 -2.71 -23.03 -8.33
N GLU A 39 -3.38 -21.99 -7.79
CA GLU A 39 -4.73 -21.60 -8.21
C GLU A 39 -4.72 -21.10 -9.65
N VAL A 40 -3.79 -20.21 -10.00
CA VAL A 40 -3.67 -19.68 -11.37
C VAL A 40 -3.32 -20.78 -12.39
N ALA A 41 -2.49 -21.74 -12.00
CA ALA A 41 -2.12 -22.87 -12.86
C ALA A 41 -3.27 -23.84 -13.09
N ALA A 42 -4.24 -23.91 -12.18
CA ALA A 42 -5.42 -24.78 -12.26
C ALA A 42 -6.60 -24.14 -13.02
N LEU A 43 -6.56 -22.83 -13.29
CA LEU A 43 -7.64 -22.12 -14.00
C LEU A 43 -7.86 -22.69 -15.41
N THR A 44 -9.13 -22.91 -15.72
CA THR A 44 -9.57 -23.34 -17.04
C THR A 44 -10.29 -22.20 -17.79
N PRO A 45 -10.46 -22.29 -19.12
CA PRO A 45 -11.29 -21.34 -19.87
C PRO A 45 -12.73 -21.26 -19.35
N ASP A 46 -13.28 -22.37 -18.83
CA ASP A 46 -14.63 -22.39 -18.28
C ASP A 46 -14.75 -21.64 -16.96
N ASP A 47 -13.73 -21.68 -16.09
CA ASP A 47 -13.68 -20.86 -14.88
C ASP A 47 -13.69 -19.37 -15.24
N GLY A 48 -12.88 -18.97 -16.23
CA GLY A 48 -12.85 -17.60 -16.75
C GLY A 48 -14.20 -17.15 -17.30
N ARG A 49 -14.88 -18.02 -18.05
CA ARG A 49 -16.22 -17.75 -18.58
C ARG A 49 -17.26 -17.60 -17.48
N ALA A 50 -17.29 -18.53 -16.53
CA ALA A 50 -18.20 -18.49 -15.40
C ALA A 50 -18.01 -17.23 -14.55
N PHE A 51 -16.75 -16.80 -14.33
CA PHE A 51 -16.45 -15.55 -13.66
C PHE A 51 -16.97 -14.35 -14.45
N TYR A 52 -16.72 -14.29 -15.76
CA TYR A 52 -17.20 -13.23 -16.62
C TYR A 52 -18.73 -13.12 -16.60
N GLU A 53 -19.45 -14.21 -16.81
CA GLU A 53 -20.92 -14.25 -16.80
C GLU A 53 -21.49 -13.84 -15.43
N THR A 54 -20.78 -14.17 -14.35
CA THR A 54 -21.20 -13.82 -12.99
C THR A 54 -21.02 -12.35 -12.70
N TRP A 55 -19.87 -11.77 -13.05
CA TRP A 55 -19.46 -10.45 -12.53
C TRP A 55 -19.59 -9.31 -13.54
N TYR A 56 -19.43 -9.57 -14.84
CA TYR A 56 -19.43 -8.56 -15.88
C TYR A 56 -20.84 -8.36 -16.45
N ALA A 57 -21.61 -7.49 -15.80
CA ALA A 57 -22.96 -7.15 -16.23
C ALA A 57 -23.19 -5.63 -16.12
N PRO A 58 -23.98 -5.01 -17.01
CA PRO A 58 -24.17 -3.56 -17.03
C PRO A 58 -24.79 -3.02 -15.74
N ASN A 59 -25.63 -3.80 -15.07
CA ASN A 59 -26.21 -3.44 -13.76
C ASN A 59 -25.22 -3.55 -12.59
N ARG A 60 -23.96 -3.86 -12.84
CA ARG A 60 -22.84 -3.93 -11.87
C ARG A 60 -21.64 -3.11 -12.33
N ALA A 61 -21.80 -2.34 -13.39
CA ALA A 61 -20.74 -1.55 -13.98
C ALA A 61 -21.00 -0.06 -13.76
N ILE A 62 -19.92 0.70 -13.61
CA ILE A 62 -19.94 2.15 -13.58
C ILE A 62 -19.15 2.62 -14.80
N LEU A 63 -19.80 3.37 -15.68
CA LEU A 63 -19.15 4.02 -16.81
C LEU A 63 -18.77 5.44 -16.42
N VAL A 64 -17.48 5.74 -16.48
CA VAL A 64 -16.95 7.08 -16.28
C VAL A 64 -16.33 7.55 -17.58
N VAL A 65 -16.74 8.72 -18.05
CA VAL A 65 -16.21 9.35 -19.25
C VAL A 65 -15.63 10.71 -18.87
N ALA A 66 -14.37 10.92 -19.18
CA ALA A 66 -13.67 12.17 -18.97
C ALA A 66 -13.08 12.68 -20.30
N GLY A 67 -13.36 13.94 -20.63
CA GLY A 67 -12.91 14.54 -21.89
C GLY A 67 -13.70 15.81 -22.20
N ASP A 68 -13.46 16.37 -23.36
CA ASP A 68 -14.18 17.56 -23.88
C ASP A 68 -15.53 17.12 -24.48
N VAL A 69 -16.44 16.69 -23.62
CA VAL A 69 -17.79 16.22 -23.97
C VAL A 69 -18.78 16.60 -22.89
N THR A 70 -20.05 16.72 -23.28
CA THR A 70 -21.17 16.94 -22.35
C THR A 70 -21.92 15.65 -22.06
N ALA A 71 -22.66 15.63 -20.96
CA ALA A 71 -23.51 14.48 -20.61
C ALA A 71 -24.60 14.23 -21.68
N GLU A 72 -25.10 15.31 -22.31
CA GLU A 72 -26.12 15.28 -23.37
C GLU A 72 -25.58 14.62 -24.64
N GLU A 73 -24.30 14.82 -24.97
CA GLU A 73 -23.63 14.19 -26.11
C GLU A 73 -23.31 12.73 -25.86
N VAL A 74 -22.84 12.40 -24.64
CA VAL A 74 -22.42 11.03 -24.27
C VAL A 74 -23.61 10.11 -24.05
N ARG A 75 -24.70 10.60 -23.44
CA ARG A 75 -25.86 9.79 -23.09
C ARG A 75 -26.39 8.96 -24.26
N PRO A 76 -26.74 9.52 -25.44
CA PRO A 76 -27.27 8.71 -26.56
C PRO A 76 -26.26 7.68 -27.09
N LEU A 77 -24.96 7.96 -27.00
CA LEU A 77 -23.91 7.02 -27.39
C LEU A 77 -23.80 5.86 -26.40
N ALA A 78 -23.88 6.14 -25.11
CA ALA A 78 -23.89 5.12 -24.05
C ALA A 78 -25.16 4.23 -24.14
N GLU A 79 -26.31 4.83 -24.35
CA GLU A 79 -27.59 4.12 -24.55
C GLU A 79 -27.59 3.26 -25.82
N ALA A 80 -26.97 3.74 -26.91
CA ALA A 80 -26.85 3.01 -28.16
C ALA A 80 -25.88 1.83 -28.10
N THR A 81 -24.99 1.77 -27.13
CA THR A 81 -23.97 0.74 -26.92
C THR A 81 -24.24 -0.08 -25.65
N TYR A 82 -23.81 0.41 -24.51
CA TYR A 82 -23.96 -0.26 -23.22
C TYR A 82 -25.42 -0.43 -22.78
N GLY A 83 -26.30 0.53 -23.12
CA GLY A 83 -27.71 0.48 -22.82
C GLY A 83 -28.48 -0.66 -23.53
N LYS A 84 -27.90 -1.26 -24.56
CA LYS A 84 -28.46 -2.44 -25.25
C LYS A 84 -28.13 -3.77 -24.59
N LEU A 85 -27.17 -3.76 -23.65
CA LEU A 85 -26.77 -4.96 -22.94
C LEU A 85 -27.83 -5.33 -21.90
N SER A 86 -28.24 -6.60 -21.91
CA SER A 86 -29.18 -7.09 -20.90
C SER A 86 -28.54 -7.12 -19.52
N PRO A 87 -29.25 -6.66 -18.47
CA PRO A 87 -28.78 -6.82 -17.11
C PRO A 87 -28.67 -8.31 -16.74
N SER A 88 -27.72 -8.67 -15.88
CA SER A 88 -27.68 -10.02 -15.34
C SER A 88 -28.94 -10.27 -14.50
N PRO A 89 -29.71 -11.38 -14.77
CA PRO A 89 -30.86 -11.75 -13.97
C PRO A 89 -30.46 -12.31 -12.59
N VAL A 90 -29.19 -12.72 -12.44
CA VAL A 90 -28.67 -13.30 -11.20
C VAL A 90 -28.23 -12.18 -10.27
N ALA A 91 -28.60 -12.22 -9.00
CA ALA A 91 -28.07 -11.31 -7.99
C ALA A 91 -26.54 -11.44 -7.91
N ALA A 92 -25.83 -10.34 -7.60
CA ALA A 92 -24.40 -10.46 -7.33
C ALA A 92 -24.19 -11.45 -6.18
N PRO A 93 -23.26 -12.41 -6.32
CA PRO A 93 -22.95 -13.30 -5.22
C PRO A 93 -22.54 -12.51 -3.98
N ASP A 94 -22.96 -12.99 -2.81
CA ASP A 94 -22.42 -12.47 -1.56
C ASP A 94 -20.91 -12.73 -1.54
N ARG A 95 -20.13 -11.67 -1.44
CA ARG A 95 -18.66 -11.76 -1.37
C ARG A 95 -18.18 -12.26 -0.01
N GLY A 96 -19.09 -12.43 0.96
CA GLY A 96 -18.74 -12.87 2.30
C GLY A 96 -17.75 -11.93 2.99
N TRP A 97 -17.87 -10.61 2.74
CA TRP A 97 -17.02 -9.63 3.38
C TRP A 97 -17.04 -9.82 4.89
N ARG A 98 -15.87 -10.02 5.45
CA ARG A 98 -15.65 -10.06 6.90
C ARG A 98 -14.80 -8.86 7.25
N ALA A 99 -15.15 -8.18 8.34
CA ALA A 99 -14.32 -7.09 8.85
C ALA A 99 -12.90 -7.58 9.15
N VAL A 100 -11.90 -6.79 8.81
CA VAL A 100 -10.51 -7.06 9.15
C VAL A 100 -10.37 -7.23 10.65
N ARG A 101 -9.85 -8.38 11.09
CA ARG A 101 -9.57 -8.64 12.50
C ARG A 101 -8.25 -7.99 12.90
N PRO A 102 -8.23 -7.21 13.99
CA PRO A 102 -6.99 -6.68 14.52
C PRO A 102 -6.01 -7.81 14.89
N LEU A 103 -4.74 -7.63 14.57
CA LEU A 103 -3.69 -8.54 15.04
C LEU A 103 -3.62 -8.48 16.57
N GLN A 104 -3.44 -9.65 17.20
CA GLN A 104 -3.36 -9.75 18.67
C GLN A 104 -1.94 -9.58 19.22
N GLY A 105 -0.96 -9.35 18.35
CA GLY A 105 0.43 -9.17 18.73
C GLY A 105 1.33 -9.01 17.50
N PRO A 106 2.62 -8.76 17.70
CA PRO A 106 3.58 -8.64 16.62
C PRO A 106 3.82 -9.96 15.90
N ARG A 107 3.98 -9.90 14.58
CA ARG A 107 4.41 -10.99 13.71
C ARG A 107 5.68 -10.59 12.99
N ILE A 108 6.54 -11.56 12.69
CA ILE A 108 7.77 -11.33 11.96
C ILE A 108 7.73 -12.12 10.66
N VAL A 109 7.96 -11.43 9.54
CA VAL A 109 8.04 -12.01 8.20
C VAL A 109 9.40 -11.65 7.62
N THR A 110 10.18 -12.66 7.29
CA THR A 110 11.51 -12.48 6.69
C THR A 110 11.56 -13.15 5.32
N HIS A 111 12.15 -12.48 4.36
CA HIS A 111 12.52 -13.06 3.08
C HIS A 111 13.99 -12.77 2.77
N SER A 112 14.74 -13.83 2.52
CA SER A 112 16.15 -13.76 2.16
C SER A 112 16.35 -14.33 0.76
N ASP A 113 16.97 -13.56 -0.16
CA ASP A 113 17.17 -13.95 -1.53
C ASP A 113 18.49 -13.34 -2.07
N PRO A 114 19.35 -14.10 -2.78
CA PRO A 114 20.58 -13.57 -3.38
C PRO A 114 20.37 -12.43 -4.38
N LYS A 115 19.16 -12.29 -4.94
CA LYS A 115 18.79 -11.20 -5.85
C LYS A 115 18.52 -9.87 -5.14
N VAL A 116 18.45 -9.86 -3.81
CA VAL A 116 18.24 -8.62 -3.02
C VAL A 116 19.44 -7.70 -3.22
N ARG A 117 19.19 -6.54 -3.80
CA ARG A 117 20.21 -5.51 -4.02
C ARG A 117 20.28 -4.52 -2.86
N GLN A 118 19.13 -4.17 -2.31
CA GLN A 118 18.96 -3.29 -1.16
C GLN A 118 18.12 -4.02 -0.12
N GLU A 119 18.61 -4.13 1.09
CA GLU A 119 17.85 -4.67 2.22
C GLU A 119 16.80 -3.67 2.67
N GLU A 120 15.72 -4.15 3.30
CA GLU A 120 14.62 -3.32 3.76
C GLU A 120 14.11 -3.82 5.11
N TRP A 121 13.85 -2.87 5.98
CA TRP A 121 13.09 -3.04 7.20
C TRP A 121 11.75 -2.32 7.06
N ALA A 122 10.64 -2.96 7.50
CA ALA A 122 9.34 -2.31 7.53
C ALA A 122 8.47 -2.84 8.66
N ARG A 123 7.50 -2.02 9.11
CA ARG A 123 6.36 -2.46 9.91
C ARG A 123 5.06 -2.10 9.22
N TYR A 124 4.14 -3.06 9.21
CA TYR A 124 2.81 -2.93 8.62
C TYR A 124 1.74 -3.01 9.70
N TYR A 125 0.74 -2.15 9.57
CA TYR A 125 -0.38 -2.00 10.49
C TYR A 125 -1.69 -1.98 9.72
N HIS A 126 -2.81 -2.27 10.38
CA HIS A 126 -4.13 -2.00 9.81
C HIS A 126 -4.47 -0.51 9.96
N ALA A 127 -4.95 0.09 8.90
CA ALA A 127 -5.38 1.49 8.86
C ALA A 127 -6.83 1.60 8.40
N THR A 128 -7.61 2.40 9.08
CA THR A 128 -8.99 2.74 8.72
C THR A 128 -9.04 3.39 7.34
N SER A 129 -9.88 2.86 6.45
CA SER A 129 -10.03 3.35 5.08
C SER A 129 -10.95 4.58 4.99
N PHE A 130 -10.94 5.26 3.82
CA PHE A 130 -11.90 6.34 3.55
C PHE A 130 -13.36 5.87 3.56
N THR A 131 -13.61 4.60 3.28
CA THR A 131 -14.95 3.99 3.29
C THR A 131 -15.45 3.75 4.72
N GLU A 132 -14.54 3.41 5.66
CA GLU A 132 -14.90 3.14 7.05
C GLU A 132 -15.07 4.44 7.86
N ASP A 133 -14.08 5.34 7.81
CA ASP A 133 -14.07 6.66 8.46
C ASP A 133 -13.22 7.63 7.65
N SER A 134 -13.88 8.47 6.86
CA SER A 134 -13.17 9.36 5.95
C SER A 134 -12.39 10.45 6.68
N ASP A 135 -12.91 11.01 7.77
CA ASP A 135 -12.24 12.09 8.50
C ASP A 135 -10.97 11.59 9.20
N PHE A 136 -11.04 10.38 9.77
CA PHE A 136 -9.87 9.70 10.31
C PHE A 136 -8.84 9.39 9.21
N ALA A 137 -9.30 8.91 8.05
CA ALA A 137 -8.40 8.58 6.93
C ALA A 137 -7.67 9.82 6.37
N TYR A 138 -8.33 10.98 6.30
CA TYR A 138 -7.70 12.26 5.96
C TYR A 138 -6.64 12.64 7.00
N ALA A 139 -6.99 12.55 8.29
CA ALA A 139 -6.06 12.86 9.37
C ALA A 139 -4.83 11.93 9.35
N LEU A 140 -5.03 10.63 9.17
CA LEU A 140 -3.96 9.65 9.06
C LEU A 140 -3.08 9.90 7.83
N ARG A 141 -3.66 10.22 6.69
CA ARG A 141 -2.89 10.54 5.48
C ARG A 141 -1.97 11.72 5.67
N VAL A 142 -2.47 12.80 6.28
CA VAL A 142 -1.64 13.98 6.60
C VAL A 142 -0.55 13.61 7.61
N GLY A 143 -0.89 12.88 8.66
CA GLY A 143 0.07 12.46 9.68
C GLY A 143 1.21 11.61 9.10
N LEU A 144 0.88 10.61 8.28
CA LEU A 144 1.88 9.77 7.60
C LEU A 144 2.72 10.57 6.60
N HIS A 145 2.13 11.58 5.95
CA HIS A 145 2.88 12.45 5.04
C HIS A 145 3.92 13.30 5.79
N VAL A 146 3.57 13.84 6.94
CA VAL A 146 4.53 14.55 7.83
C VAL A 146 5.62 13.59 8.31
N LEU A 147 5.26 12.37 8.66
CA LEU A 147 6.20 11.39 9.20
C LEU A 147 7.20 10.90 8.14
N GLY A 148 6.74 10.53 6.95
CA GLY A 148 7.58 9.89 5.94
C GLY A 148 7.08 10.00 4.49
N GLY A 149 6.31 11.06 4.15
CA GLY A 149 5.71 11.21 2.81
C GLY A 149 6.64 11.76 1.73
N THR A 150 7.74 12.41 2.11
CA THR A 150 8.69 13.07 1.18
C THR A 150 10.10 13.09 1.77
N SER A 151 11.09 13.51 0.97
CA SER A 151 12.46 13.73 1.46
C SER A 151 12.59 14.87 2.48
N THR A 152 11.57 15.71 2.65
CA THR A 152 11.53 16.75 3.70
C THR A 152 10.74 16.33 4.94
N SER A 153 10.31 15.08 5.01
CA SER A 153 9.57 14.54 6.15
C SER A 153 10.51 14.07 7.25
N ARG A 154 9.96 13.91 8.46
CA ARG A 154 10.71 13.66 9.69
C ARG A 154 11.64 12.46 9.61
N LEU A 155 11.14 11.30 9.15
CA LEU A 155 11.95 10.08 9.05
C LEU A 155 13.13 10.26 8.09
N TYR A 156 12.88 10.86 6.92
CA TYR A 156 13.93 11.06 5.94
C TYR A 156 15.01 12.00 6.46
N GLN A 157 14.63 13.17 6.98
CA GLN A 157 15.57 14.16 7.54
C GLN A 157 16.41 13.55 8.66
N SER A 158 15.78 12.87 9.61
CA SER A 158 16.48 12.28 10.74
C SER A 158 17.39 11.12 10.34
N LEU A 159 16.86 10.15 9.60
CA LEU A 159 17.57 8.87 9.38
C LEU A 159 18.49 8.89 8.16
N VAL A 160 18.18 9.71 7.13
CA VAL A 160 19.00 9.81 5.93
C VAL A 160 19.97 10.98 6.02
N ASP A 161 19.47 12.20 6.31
CA ASP A 161 20.29 13.40 6.23
C ASP A 161 21.14 13.59 7.51
N ASP A 162 20.56 13.46 8.71
CA ASP A 162 21.23 13.78 9.97
C ASP A 162 22.07 12.61 10.51
N GLN A 163 21.48 11.41 10.61
CA GLN A 163 22.12 10.24 11.22
C GLN A 163 22.86 9.35 10.22
N ALA A 164 22.57 9.47 8.92
CA ALA A 164 23.13 8.63 7.85
C ALA A 164 22.98 7.11 8.11
N LEU A 165 21.90 6.69 8.78
CA LEU A 165 21.59 5.30 9.07
C LEU A 165 20.82 4.62 7.92
N ALA A 166 20.14 5.41 7.09
CA ALA A 166 19.34 4.94 5.98
C ALA A 166 19.74 5.61 4.66
N VAL A 167 19.43 4.95 3.55
CA VAL A 167 19.44 5.56 2.20
C VAL A 167 18.05 5.99 1.76
N ASP A 168 17.01 5.46 2.42
CA ASP A 168 15.62 5.84 2.25
C ASP A 168 14.83 5.54 3.53
N ALA A 169 13.85 6.40 3.84
CA ALA A 169 12.92 6.19 4.94
C ALA A 169 11.56 6.81 4.59
N SER A 170 10.49 6.04 4.76
CA SER A 170 9.16 6.45 4.32
C SER A 170 8.04 5.95 5.25
N ALA A 171 6.89 6.61 5.17
CA ALA A 171 5.64 6.18 5.79
C ALA A 171 4.46 6.45 4.88
N GLY A 172 3.49 5.54 4.85
CA GLY A 172 2.32 5.67 4.00
C GLY A 172 1.21 4.69 4.33
N ALA A 173 0.08 4.79 3.64
CA ALA A 173 -1.03 3.86 3.77
C ALA A 173 -1.86 3.76 2.49
N PHE A 174 -2.44 2.58 2.27
CA PHE A 174 -3.44 2.34 1.23
C PHE A 174 -4.84 2.50 1.85
N LEU A 175 -5.42 3.70 1.74
CA LEU A 175 -6.68 4.04 2.40
C LEU A 175 -7.91 4.01 1.49
N THR A 176 -7.73 3.92 0.17
CA THR A 176 -8.81 3.85 -0.82
C THR A 176 -9.16 2.38 -1.06
N LEU A 177 -9.79 1.77 -0.07
CA LEU A 177 -10.18 0.37 -0.03
C LEU A 177 -11.57 0.24 0.61
N HIS A 178 -12.22 -0.91 0.41
CA HIS A 178 -13.53 -1.20 1.01
C HIS A 178 -13.45 -1.39 2.52
N ASP A 179 -12.38 -2.01 3.01
CA ASP A 179 -12.13 -2.29 4.42
C ASP A 179 -10.75 -1.72 4.81
N ARG A 180 -10.29 -1.97 6.03
CA ARG A 180 -8.99 -1.47 6.53
C ARG A 180 -7.85 -1.86 5.62
N GLY A 181 -7.10 -0.85 5.20
CA GLY A 181 -5.91 -1.02 4.37
C GLY A 181 -4.63 -1.20 5.20
N PRO A 182 -3.51 -1.54 4.55
CA PRO A 182 -2.21 -1.52 5.21
C PRO A 182 -1.67 -0.09 5.32
N ALA A 183 -1.20 0.28 6.52
CA ALA A 183 -0.27 1.36 6.73
C ALA A 183 1.12 0.78 6.98
N LEU A 184 2.16 1.49 6.58
CA LEU A 184 3.53 1.04 6.75
C LEU A 184 4.46 2.18 7.12
N VAL A 185 5.52 1.81 7.83
CA VAL A 185 6.74 2.60 8.01
C VAL A 185 7.89 1.72 7.54
N SER A 186 8.73 2.21 6.66
CA SER A 186 9.83 1.44 6.08
C SER A 186 11.11 2.27 5.98
N ALA A 187 12.26 1.58 5.98
CA ALA A 187 13.55 2.17 5.72
C ALA A 187 14.52 1.15 5.11
N SER A 188 15.42 1.66 4.27
CA SER A 188 16.51 0.91 3.67
C SER A 188 17.83 1.30 4.32
N PRO A 189 18.65 0.35 4.81
CA PRO A 189 19.87 0.67 5.55
C PRO A 189 20.94 1.30 4.67
N ALA A 190 21.70 2.23 5.26
CA ALA A 190 22.96 2.69 4.69
C ALA A 190 24.00 1.56 4.70
N PRO A 191 25.04 1.61 3.84
CA PRO A 191 26.07 0.61 3.82
C PRO A 191 26.72 0.37 5.20
N GLY A 192 26.69 -0.89 5.67
CA GLY A 192 27.26 -1.28 6.96
C GLY A 192 26.33 -1.14 8.15
N VAL A 193 25.12 -0.64 7.97
CA VAL A 193 24.08 -0.55 9.02
C VAL A 193 23.25 -1.82 8.98
N ASP A 194 23.10 -2.50 10.12
CA ASP A 194 22.23 -3.67 10.24
C ASP A 194 20.76 -3.28 10.41
N LEU A 195 19.85 -4.19 10.02
CA LEU A 195 18.41 -3.93 10.05
C LEU A 195 17.82 -3.77 11.46
N ASP A 196 18.43 -4.34 12.48
CA ASP A 196 17.93 -4.20 13.85
C ASP A 196 18.26 -2.80 14.40
N THR A 197 19.47 -2.32 14.17
CA THR A 197 19.87 -0.95 14.48
C THR A 197 18.99 0.07 13.73
N LEU A 198 18.79 -0.13 12.43
CA LEU A 198 17.92 0.74 11.64
C LEU A 198 16.49 0.72 12.18
N GLY A 199 15.94 -0.46 12.43
CA GLY A 199 14.57 -0.61 12.92
C GLY A 199 14.35 0.06 14.29
N GLN A 200 15.34 0.01 15.18
CA GLN A 200 15.30 0.72 16.46
C GLN A 200 15.30 2.24 16.25
N ALA A 201 16.14 2.76 15.36
CA ALA A 201 16.19 4.19 15.04
C ALA A 201 14.89 4.69 14.41
N VAL A 202 14.30 3.94 13.45
CA VAL A 202 12.99 4.24 12.86
C VAL A 202 11.93 4.35 13.95
N MET A 203 11.86 3.35 14.84
CA MET A 203 10.83 3.33 15.88
C MET A 203 11.03 4.41 16.92
N ALA A 204 12.27 4.77 17.25
CA ALA A 204 12.56 5.90 18.15
C ALA A 204 12.01 7.22 17.58
N GLU A 205 12.16 7.46 16.28
CA GLU A 205 11.59 8.64 15.61
C GLU A 205 10.06 8.62 15.57
N VAL A 206 9.45 7.45 15.31
CA VAL A 206 8.00 7.29 15.38
C VAL A 206 7.50 7.57 16.79
N GLU A 207 8.08 6.97 17.81
CA GLU A 207 7.70 7.17 19.22
C GLU A 207 7.85 8.63 19.65
N ALA A 208 8.92 9.31 19.21
CA ALA A 208 9.11 10.73 19.48
C ALA A 208 8.01 11.58 18.81
N ALA A 209 7.64 11.28 17.55
CA ALA A 209 6.54 11.96 16.87
C ALA A 209 5.19 11.75 17.58
N LEU A 210 4.94 10.53 18.08
CA LEU A 210 3.71 10.22 18.82
C LEU A 210 3.66 10.89 20.19
N ARG A 211 4.79 10.98 20.91
CA ARG A 211 4.89 11.59 22.22
C ARG A 211 4.76 13.11 22.15
N ASP A 212 5.55 13.73 21.29
CA ASP A 212 5.68 15.18 21.22
C ASP A 212 4.59 15.83 20.38
N GLY A 213 3.90 15.05 19.53
CA GLY A 213 2.95 15.52 18.55
C GLY A 213 3.62 16.06 17.28
N LEU A 214 2.80 16.32 16.25
CA LEU A 214 3.26 16.89 14.99
C LEU A 214 3.30 18.43 15.09
N ALA A 215 4.41 19.03 14.64
CA ALA A 215 4.50 20.48 14.62
C ALA A 215 3.50 21.09 13.64
N ARG A 216 2.87 22.20 14.04
CA ARG A 216 1.87 22.89 13.22
C ARG A 216 2.39 23.22 11.82
N ALA A 217 3.60 23.75 11.71
CA ALA A 217 4.20 24.12 10.42
C ALA A 217 4.37 22.92 9.49
N ASP A 218 4.70 21.73 10.02
CA ASP A 218 4.86 20.51 9.21
C ASP A 218 3.52 19.99 8.72
N VAL A 219 2.49 20.05 9.57
CA VAL A 219 1.12 19.69 9.17
C VAL A 219 0.57 20.66 8.12
N GLU A 220 0.80 21.97 8.29
CA GLU A 220 0.38 22.97 7.29
C GLU A 220 1.06 22.73 5.94
N ARG A 221 2.35 22.46 5.93
CA ARG A 221 3.09 22.11 4.71
C ARG A 221 2.56 20.83 4.06
N ALA A 222 2.35 19.77 4.84
CA ALA A 222 1.83 18.48 4.35
C ALA A 222 0.44 18.62 3.72
N ARG A 223 -0.46 19.36 4.37
CA ARG A 223 -1.81 19.63 3.85
C ARG A 223 -1.78 20.32 2.49
N GLU A 224 -0.97 21.37 2.36
CA GLU A 224 -0.86 22.10 1.10
C GLU A 224 -0.20 21.26 0.00
N GLN A 225 0.82 20.45 0.32
CA GLN A 225 1.41 19.52 -0.63
C GLN A 225 0.40 18.48 -1.14
N LEU A 226 -0.36 17.84 -0.24
CA LEU A 226 -1.38 16.85 -0.60
C LEU A 226 -2.54 17.48 -1.38
N ALA A 227 -2.99 18.66 -0.98
CA ALA A 227 -4.03 19.39 -1.70
C ALA A 227 -3.57 19.81 -3.10
N ALA A 228 -2.34 20.31 -3.23
CA ALA A 228 -1.75 20.67 -4.51
C ALA A 228 -1.62 19.45 -5.43
N GLN A 229 -1.13 18.31 -4.92
CA GLN A 229 -1.05 17.06 -5.68
C GLN A 229 -2.42 16.65 -6.23
N ALA A 230 -3.49 16.74 -5.41
CA ALA A 230 -4.84 16.42 -5.83
C ALA A 230 -5.37 17.39 -6.91
N ILE A 231 -5.01 18.68 -6.82
CA ILE A 231 -5.40 19.69 -7.84
C ILE A 231 -4.66 19.40 -9.15
N TYR A 232 -3.34 19.18 -9.12
CA TYR A 232 -2.56 18.85 -10.32
C TYR A 232 -2.97 17.53 -10.98
N ALA A 233 -3.41 16.54 -10.17
CA ALA A 233 -3.93 15.28 -10.72
C ALA A 233 -5.17 15.46 -11.60
N ARG A 234 -5.92 16.57 -11.44
CA ARG A 234 -7.10 16.91 -12.27
C ARG A 234 -6.74 17.24 -13.72
N ASP A 235 -5.50 17.56 -14.04
CA ASP A 235 -5.05 17.78 -15.41
C ASP A 235 -5.02 16.48 -16.22
N SER A 236 -5.02 15.34 -15.57
CA SER A 236 -5.07 14.01 -16.19
C SER A 236 -6.52 13.53 -16.32
N GLN A 237 -7.04 13.50 -17.54
CA GLN A 237 -8.38 12.96 -17.83
C GLN A 237 -8.51 11.50 -17.36
N MET A 238 -7.50 10.67 -17.62
CA MET A 238 -7.47 9.29 -17.14
C MET A 238 -7.41 9.23 -15.62
N GLY A 239 -6.60 10.07 -14.97
CA GLY A 239 -6.53 10.18 -13.52
C GLY A 239 -7.88 10.51 -12.91
N MET A 240 -8.57 11.52 -13.43
CA MET A 240 -9.91 11.91 -13.01
C MET A 240 -10.92 10.77 -13.19
N ALA A 241 -10.92 10.11 -14.36
CA ALA A 241 -11.83 8.97 -14.60
C ALA A 241 -11.59 7.84 -13.59
N MET A 242 -10.33 7.54 -13.27
CA MET A 242 -9.96 6.51 -12.29
C MET A 242 -10.36 6.91 -10.86
N ASP A 243 -10.19 8.15 -10.47
CA ASP A 243 -10.54 8.62 -9.12
C ASP A 243 -12.07 8.58 -8.91
N TYR A 244 -12.86 9.08 -9.86
CA TYR A 244 -14.32 8.95 -9.81
C TYR A 244 -14.76 7.48 -9.84
N GLY A 245 -14.23 6.69 -10.77
CA GLY A 245 -14.59 5.28 -10.91
C GLY A 245 -14.32 4.48 -9.65
N ARG A 246 -13.15 4.68 -9.03
CA ARG A 246 -12.76 4.01 -7.78
C ARG A 246 -13.63 4.46 -6.60
N THR A 247 -13.85 5.76 -6.46
CA THR A 247 -14.68 6.32 -5.39
C THR A 247 -16.10 5.76 -5.45
N LEU A 248 -16.72 5.80 -6.63
CA LEU A 248 -18.07 5.26 -6.83
C LEU A 248 -18.15 3.75 -6.66
N ALA A 249 -17.14 3.01 -7.11
CA ALA A 249 -17.07 1.55 -6.95
C ALA A 249 -16.95 1.12 -5.47
N LEU A 250 -16.41 1.98 -4.62
CA LEU A 250 -16.33 1.79 -3.16
C LEU A 250 -17.56 2.30 -2.41
N GLY A 251 -18.56 2.82 -3.12
CA GLY A 251 -19.81 3.34 -2.51
C GLY A 251 -19.72 4.80 -2.05
N GLY A 252 -18.66 5.52 -2.41
CA GLY A 252 -18.53 6.95 -2.20
C GLY A 252 -19.32 7.78 -3.21
N ALA A 253 -19.25 9.10 -3.10
CA ALA A 253 -19.96 10.06 -3.92
C ALA A 253 -18.99 10.90 -4.79
N PRO A 254 -19.45 11.51 -5.91
CA PRO A 254 -18.63 12.43 -6.70
C PRO A 254 -18.04 13.58 -5.89
N GLU A 255 -18.78 14.05 -4.88
CA GLU A 255 -18.38 15.11 -3.95
C GLU A 255 -17.11 14.77 -3.18
N ASP A 256 -16.84 13.49 -2.89
CA ASP A 256 -15.64 13.05 -2.20
C ASP A 256 -14.38 13.36 -3.02
N VAL A 257 -14.47 13.24 -4.35
CA VAL A 257 -13.38 13.62 -5.28
C VAL A 257 -13.23 15.14 -5.35
N LEU A 258 -14.36 15.85 -5.43
CA LEU A 258 -14.37 17.32 -5.57
C LEU A 258 -13.83 18.03 -4.32
N THR A 259 -14.20 17.55 -3.15
CA THR A 259 -13.86 18.17 -1.85
C THR A 259 -12.57 17.65 -1.25
N TYR A 260 -11.89 16.69 -1.87
CA TYR A 260 -10.69 16.03 -1.34
C TYR A 260 -9.61 17.03 -0.89
N ALA A 261 -9.28 18.01 -1.73
CA ALA A 261 -8.27 19.03 -1.40
C ALA A 261 -8.65 19.88 -0.19
N ASP A 262 -9.93 20.28 -0.09
CA ASP A 262 -10.41 21.09 1.00
C ASP A 262 -10.46 20.29 2.32
N ARG A 263 -10.85 19.02 2.25
CA ARG A 263 -10.80 18.12 3.42
C ARG A 263 -9.38 17.87 3.91
N MET A 264 -8.39 17.76 3.00
CA MET A 264 -6.98 17.72 3.38
C MET A 264 -6.56 18.99 4.14
N ARG A 265 -6.95 20.17 3.66
CA ARG A 265 -6.62 21.45 4.31
C ARG A 265 -7.30 21.61 5.68
N ALA A 266 -8.43 20.97 5.89
CA ALA A 266 -9.18 21.04 7.15
C ALA A 266 -8.56 20.21 8.29
N VAL A 267 -7.62 19.28 8.00
CA VAL A 267 -6.99 18.42 9.01
C VAL A 267 -6.19 19.26 10.01
N THR A 268 -6.41 19.06 11.31
CA THR A 268 -5.66 19.74 12.37
C THR A 268 -4.42 18.94 12.81
N PRO A 269 -3.39 19.59 13.42
CA PRO A 269 -2.24 18.88 13.97
C PRO A 269 -2.62 17.84 15.02
N GLU A 270 -3.63 18.15 15.84
CA GLU A 270 -4.14 17.25 16.88
C GLU A 270 -4.79 16.01 16.26
N ALA A 271 -5.64 16.19 15.24
CA ALA A 271 -6.28 15.08 14.53
C ALA A 271 -5.25 14.18 13.84
N ALA A 272 -4.27 14.76 13.15
CA ALA A 272 -3.20 14.00 12.49
C ALA A 272 -2.34 13.22 13.50
N THR A 273 -1.98 13.84 14.63
CA THR A 273 -1.23 13.17 15.72
C THR A 273 -2.05 12.04 16.34
N GLN A 274 -3.34 12.27 16.58
CA GLN A 274 -4.25 11.27 17.15
C GLN A 274 -4.36 10.05 16.22
N ALA A 275 -4.54 10.29 14.92
CA ALA A 275 -4.64 9.22 13.93
C ALA A 275 -3.35 8.37 13.87
N LEU A 276 -2.17 9.02 13.91
CA LEU A 276 -0.90 8.29 14.00
C LEU A 276 -0.80 7.46 15.28
N ARG A 277 -1.19 8.01 16.45
CA ARG A 277 -1.17 7.27 17.72
C ARG A 277 -2.02 5.99 17.64
N GLN A 278 -3.24 6.09 17.13
CA GLN A 278 -4.13 4.94 17.03
C GLN A 278 -3.59 3.84 16.10
N VAL A 279 -2.90 4.21 15.01
CA VAL A 279 -2.41 3.23 14.04
C VAL A 279 -1.02 2.71 14.39
N LEU A 280 -0.09 3.56 14.82
CA LEU A 280 1.31 3.19 15.03
C LEU A 280 1.66 2.93 16.50
N GLY A 281 0.94 3.58 17.44
CA GLY A 281 1.21 3.50 18.88
C GLY A 281 0.32 2.52 19.61
N ASP A 282 -1.01 2.62 19.44
CA ASP A 282 -2.00 1.89 20.21
C ASP A 282 -2.43 0.57 19.53
N ALA A 283 -1.91 0.29 18.32
CA ALA A 283 -2.26 -0.93 17.60
C ALA A 283 -1.88 -2.18 18.42
N PRO A 284 -2.81 -3.14 18.59
CA PRO A 284 -2.56 -4.35 19.37
C PRO A 284 -1.53 -5.28 18.73
N GLY A 285 -1.22 -5.09 17.44
CA GLY A 285 -0.24 -5.88 16.72
C GLY A 285 0.16 -5.24 15.38
N TYR A 286 1.24 -5.75 14.83
CA TYR A 286 1.82 -5.34 13.55
C TYR A 286 2.54 -6.51 12.89
N VAL A 287 2.86 -6.37 11.60
CA VAL A 287 3.77 -7.29 10.90
C VAL A 287 5.11 -6.59 10.69
N ALA A 288 6.17 -7.08 11.35
CA ALA A 288 7.54 -6.66 11.06
C ALA A 288 8.06 -7.44 9.85
N ALA A 289 8.48 -6.74 8.83
CA ALA A 289 8.98 -7.30 7.59
C ALA A 289 10.47 -7.03 7.42
N ARG A 290 11.21 -8.03 6.93
CA ARG A 290 12.64 -7.94 6.67
C ARG A 290 12.96 -8.55 5.32
N LEU A 291 13.53 -7.75 4.43
CA LEU A 291 14.12 -8.20 3.17
C LEU A 291 15.64 -8.25 3.33
N LEU A 292 16.21 -9.43 3.17
CA LEU A 292 17.61 -9.66 3.47
C LEU A 292 18.36 -10.20 2.26
N ARG A 293 19.62 -9.82 2.14
CA ARG A 293 20.59 -10.57 1.34
C ARG A 293 21.15 -11.70 2.20
N PRO A 294 21.24 -12.96 1.71
CA PRO A 294 21.93 -14.01 2.45
C PRO A 294 23.37 -13.59 2.77
N ALA A 295 23.83 -13.89 3.98
CA ALA A 295 25.24 -13.72 4.30
C ALA A 295 26.10 -14.51 3.29
N SER A 296 27.11 -13.87 2.70
CA SER A 296 28.07 -14.58 1.87
C SER A 296 28.74 -15.64 2.73
N THR A 297 28.56 -16.91 2.39
CA THR A 297 29.34 -18.01 2.97
C THR A 297 30.79 -17.88 2.50
N SER A 298 31.53 -16.94 3.07
CA SER A 298 32.98 -16.91 2.97
C SER A 298 33.55 -17.95 3.92
N GLY A 299 33.78 -19.17 3.44
CA GLY A 299 34.26 -20.27 4.27
C GLY A 299 34.51 -21.53 3.48
N GLY A 300 35.11 -21.41 2.29
CA GLY A 300 35.83 -22.51 1.67
C GLY A 300 37.30 -22.20 1.81
N SER A 301 37.95 -22.70 2.86
CA SER A 301 39.40 -22.76 2.92
C SER A 301 39.88 -23.62 1.74
N GLU A 302 40.39 -22.97 0.71
CA GLU A 302 41.28 -23.66 -0.24
C GLU A 302 42.48 -24.15 0.54
N THR A 303 42.53 -25.43 0.83
CA THR A 303 43.71 -26.12 1.27
C THR A 303 44.70 -26.09 0.07
N PRO A 304 45.90 -25.55 0.22
CA PRO A 304 46.85 -25.57 -0.87
C PRO A 304 47.19 -27.03 -1.20
N ALA A 305 47.07 -27.38 -2.46
CA ALA A 305 47.55 -28.65 -2.98
C ALA A 305 49.06 -28.79 -2.66
N GLN A 306 49.42 -29.83 -1.93
CA GLN A 306 50.80 -30.22 -1.75
C GLN A 306 51.33 -30.71 -3.08
N GLU A 307 52.36 -30.05 -3.60
CA GLU A 307 53.20 -30.55 -4.70
C GLU A 307 53.93 -31.79 -4.21
N GLU A 308 53.66 -32.93 -4.84
CA GLU A 308 54.53 -34.14 -4.73
C GLU A 308 55.85 -33.92 -5.47
N PRO A 309 56.96 -34.26 -4.87
CA PRO A 309 58.24 -34.21 -5.60
C PRO A 309 58.35 -35.39 -6.59
N GLN A 310 58.63 -35.06 -7.82
CA GLN A 310 58.99 -36.04 -8.85
C GLN A 310 60.43 -36.58 -8.56
N GLU A 311 60.55 -37.91 -8.44
CA GLU A 311 61.75 -38.66 -8.73
C GLU A 311 61.75 -39.24 -10.15
#